data_6363f64b12291d3cf69a904cbf9dfd6d
#
_entry.id   6363f64b12291d3cf69a904cbf9dfd6d
#
_cell.length_a   1.000
_cell.length_b   1.000
_cell.length_c   1.000
_cell.angle_alpha   90.00
_cell.angle_beta   90.00
_cell.angle_gamma   90.00
#
_symmetry.space_group_name_H-M   'P 1'
#
loop_
_entity.id
_entity.type
_entity.pdbx_description
1 polymer ?
#
loop_
_entity_poly.entity_id
_entity_poly.type
_entity_poly.pdbx_seq_one_letter_code
_entity_poly.pdbx_strand_id
1 'polypeptide(L)'
;MVSLIGALGGPLICRQVRFKAILSYFRRAAALITVFTMPAPDTLAASELYARAFARRPDSIVAMPGGASTRLYFRLSCGNDSAVAMFVPDATRADEIQNGPTRERWPFLEVRDLLEERGVRVPRVLAESCDDGWLLLEDLSDLTLANYLLEHPRQKEAAYVRAVDDLARAQTQLASLPESSIVHQRRFDEKLLSWEVDHFREWGLEARGYALPPGTLERWDALRHELAARVAAMPTAFVHRDYQSRNLMVTGETLAPELVWIDFQDALIGPRVYDLVALLGDSYQSFEPAFVQKRVAEFAAAIGVDHRVIRREFDEVTVQRKLKDAGRFVFIDRVKGNPHFLQYVEPTIDKVFAALNALSGDPLFDELRGLLATSLPR
;
A
#
# COMPACT_ATOMS: atom_id res chain seq x y z
N MET A 1 -14.95 38.07 48.44
CA MET A 1 -16.24 37.80 47.83
C MET A 1 -16.04 36.74 46.77
N VAL A 2 -16.33 35.53 47.16
CA VAL A 2 -17.20 34.48 46.59
C VAL A 2 -16.78 34.07 45.19
N SER A 3 -16.05 32.97 45.06
CA SER A 3 -16.46 31.56 44.89
C SER A 3 -16.99 31.26 43.47
N LEU A 4 -16.22 30.47 42.73
CA LEU A 4 -16.74 29.39 41.85
C LEU A 4 -15.60 28.43 41.51
N ILE A 5 -15.40 27.45 42.42
CA ILE A 5 -14.71 26.18 42.13
C ILE A 5 -15.83 25.20 41.81
N GLY A 6 -15.80 24.61 40.63
CA GLY A 6 -16.76 23.58 40.22
C GLY A 6 -16.25 22.72 39.11
N ALA A 7 -15.77 21.54 39.49
CA ALA A 7 -15.81 20.27 38.75
C ALA A 7 -15.11 20.14 37.38
N LEU A 8 -13.87 19.63 37.40
CA LEU A 8 -13.31 18.80 36.33
C LEU A 8 -12.63 17.57 36.97
N GLY A 9 -13.45 16.60 37.38
CA GLY A 9 -13.01 15.28 37.81
C GLY A 9 -13.22 14.27 36.67
N GLY A 10 -12.19 14.06 35.87
CA GLY A 10 -12.11 12.90 34.98
C GLY A 10 -10.83 12.11 35.29
N PRO A 11 -10.82 10.78 35.20
CA PRO A 11 -9.72 9.97 35.71
C PRO A 11 -8.39 10.25 34.99
N LEU A 12 -7.34 10.44 35.78
CA LEU A 12 -5.94 10.73 35.36
C LEU A 12 -5.38 9.73 34.34
N ILE A 13 -5.90 8.53 34.27
CA ILE A 13 -5.44 7.46 33.36
C ILE A 13 -5.74 7.82 31.89
N CYS A 14 -6.84 8.48 31.59
CA CYS A 14 -7.20 8.86 30.22
C CYS A 14 -6.32 10.00 29.66
N ARG A 15 -5.75 10.83 30.53
CA ARG A 15 -4.81 11.91 30.12
C ARG A 15 -3.41 11.40 29.77
N GLN A 16 -2.91 10.36 30.47
CA GLN A 16 -1.58 9.82 30.21
C GLN A 16 -1.51 9.02 28.89
N VAL A 17 -2.59 8.33 28.49
CA VAL A 17 -2.65 7.62 27.22
C VAL A 17 -2.70 8.60 26.04
N ARG A 18 -3.48 9.67 26.14
CA ARG A 18 -3.51 10.75 25.13
C ARG A 18 -2.17 11.47 25.02
N PHE A 19 -1.46 11.72 26.13
CA PHE A 19 -0.17 12.38 26.11
C PHE A 19 0.94 11.53 25.47
N LYS A 20 0.93 10.20 25.68
CA LYS A 20 1.87 9.27 25.03
C LYS A 20 1.59 9.11 23.52
N ALA A 21 0.32 9.08 23.12
CA ALA A 21 -0.06 9.06 21.71
C ALA A 21 0.35 10.36 20.98
N ILE A 22 0.12 11.51 21.63
CA ILE A 22 0.53 12.82 21.11
C ILE A 22 2.07 12.94 21.04
N LEU A 23 2.82 12.45 22.02
CA LEU A 23 4.29 12.47 22.01
C LEU A 23 4.88 11.51 20.97
N SER A 24 4.28 10.34 20.72
CA SER A 24 4.68 9.46 19.63
C SER A 24 4.36 10.08 18.26
N TYR A 25 3.25 10.82 18.17
CA TYR A 25 2.85 11.58 16.99
C TYR A 25 3.86 12.71 16.69
N PHE A 26 4.24 13.52 17.69
CA PHE A 26 5.23 14.58 17.50
C PHE A 26 6.63 14.03 17.19
N ARG A 27 7.02 12.87 17.72
CA ARG A 27 8.28 12.21 17.36
C ARG A 27 8.27 11.71 15.91
N ARG A 28 7.14 11.14 15.43
CA ARG A 28 7.00 10.75 14.01
C ARG A 28 6.90 11.95 13.07
N ALA A 29 6.19 13.01 13.48
CA ALA A 29 6.13 14.27 12.72
C ALA A 29 7.50 14.95 12.66
N ALA A 30 8.26 14.96 13.75
CA ALA A 30 9.62 15.50 13.78
C ALA A 30 10.59 14.71 12.89
N ALA A 31 10.50 13.38 12.88
CA ALA A 31 11.28 12.53 11.96
C ALA A 31 10.95 12.81 10.48
N LEU A 32 9.65 13.02 10.16
CA LEU A 32 9.21 13.40 8.82
C LEU A 32 9.67 14.81 8.41
N ILE A 33 9.66 15.77 9.34
CA ILE A 33 10.19 17.13 9.10
C ILE A 33 11.71 17.09 8.88
N THR A 34 12.42 16.21 9.57
CA THR A 34 13.86 16.03 9.41
C THR A 34 14.21 15.47 8.02
N VAL A 35 13.38 14.60 7.44
CA VAL A 35 13.60 14.09 6.08
C VAL A 35 13.44 15.19 5.01
N PHE A 36 12.55 16.16 5.22
CA PHE A 36 12.38 17.28 4.28
C PHE A 36 13.54 18.30 4.30
N THR A 37 14.40 18.26 5.32
CA THR A 37 15.56 19.16 5.48
C THR A 37 16.91 18.45 5.31
N MET A 38 16.92 17.17 4.92
CA MET A 38 18.16 16.44 4.66
C MET A 38 18.88 17.05 3.44
N PRO A 39 20.19 17.29 3.53
CA PRO A 39 20.97 17.65 2.37
C PRO A 39 20.83 16.56 1.30
N ALA A 40 20.84 16.97 0.02
CA ALA A 40 20.83 16.00 -1.08
C ALA A 40 21.99 15.00 -0.86
N PRO A 41 21.74 13.68 -1.04
CA PRO A 41 22.79 12.69 -0.86
C PRO A 41 23.92 12.96 -1.86
N ASP A 42 25.16 12.62 -1.46
CA ASP A 42 26.28 12.64 -2.38
C ASP A 42 26.03 11.57 -3.47
N THR A 43 25.84 12.02 -4.70
CA THR A 43 25.60 11.15 -5.86
C THR A 43 26.87 10.51 -6.41
N LEU A 44 28.04 10.76 -5.80
CA LEU A 44 29.30 10.14 -6.24
C LEU A 44 29.23 8.61 -6.15
N ALA A 45 28.71 8.07 -5.05
CA ALA A 45 28.54 6.63 -4.88
C ALA A 45 27.58 6.03 -5.94
N ALA A 46 26.49 6.72 -6.29
CA ALA A 46 25.60 6.32 -7.37
C ALA A 46 26.31 6.33 -8.73
N SER A 47 27.16 7.34 -8.99
CA SER A 47 27.97 7.41 -10.21
C SER A 47 28.99 6.28 -10.30
N GLU A 48 29.58 5.87 -9.18
CA GLU A 48 30.52 4.73 -9.11
C GLU A 48 29.79 3.39 -9.33
N LEU A 49 28.57 3.22 -8.78
CA LEU A 49 27.72 2.06 -9.05
C LEU A 49 27.41 1.96 -10.55
N TYR A 50 27.04 3.08 -11.17
CA TYR A 50 26.78 3.13 -12.61
C TYR A 50 28.04 2.76 -13.41
N ALA A 51 29.20 3.30 -13.03
CA ALA A 51 30.46 3.00 -13.71
C ALA A 51 30.85 1.51 -13.58
N ARG A 52 30.56 0.86 -12.48
CA ARG A 52 30.74 -0.60 -12.31
C ARG A 52 29.83 -1.40 -13.22
N ALA A 53 28.57 -0.99 -13.39
CA ALA A 53 27.60 -1.69 -14.22
C ALA A 53 27.81 -1.51 -15.72
N PHE A 54 28.22 -0.31 -16.16
CA PHE A 54 28.29 0.07 -17.59
C PHE A 54 29.71 0.37 -18.09
N ALA A 55 30.74 0.15 -17.28
CA ALA A 55 32.15 0.46 -17.58
C ALA A 55 32.41 1.92 -17.98
N ARG A 56 31.52 2.85 -17.63
CA ARG A 56 31.63 4.29 -17.91
C ARG A 56 30.81 5.10 -16.90
N ARG A 57 31.22 6.34 -16.64
CA ARG A 57 30.45 7.23 -15.77
C ARG A 57 29.20 7.76 -16.46
N PRO A 58 28.15 8.12 -15.70
CA PRO A 58 26.96 8.74 -16.28
C PRO A 58 27.29 10.17 -16.73
N ASP A 59 26.71 10.60 -17.85
CA ASP A 59 26.76 11.98 -18.34
C ASP A 59 25.72 12.85 -17.63
N SER A 60 24.65 12.24 -17.12
CA SER A 60 23.54 12.92 -16.47
C SER A 60 23.08 12.16 -15.22
N ILE A 61 22.75 12.91 -14.16
CA ILE A 61 22.11 12.42 -12.94
C ILE A 61 20.95 13.35 -12.63
N VAL A 62 19.71 12.84 -12.72
CA VAL A 62 18.50 13.62 -12.53
C VAL A 62 17.69 13.05 -11.39
N ALA A 63 17.38 13.89 -10.38
CA ALA A 63 16.48 13.49 -9.30
C ALA A 63 15.08 13.21 -9.85
N MET A 64 14.51 12.08 -9.47
CA MET A 64 13.15 11.70 -9.84
C MET A 64 12.15 12.27 -8.82
N PRO A 65 10.92 12.58 -9.22
CA PRO A 65 9.90 13.06 -8.29
C PRO A 65 9.70 12.07 -7.14
N GLY A 66 9.75 12.56 -5.90
CA GLY A 66 9.51 11.75 -4.71
C GLY A 66 8.04 11.32 -4.57
N GLY A 67 7.82 10.11 -4.05
CA GLY A 67 6.50 9.61 -3.65
C GLY A 67 6.19 9.81 -2.17
N ALA A 68 5.41 8.90 -1.60
CA ALA A 68 5.12 8.87 -0.16
C ALA A 68 6.26 8.23 0.67
N SER A 69 7.24 7.63 0.02
CA SER A 69 8.41 6.98 0.63
C SER A 69 9.46 7.97 1.09
N THR A 70 10.32 7.54 2.01
CA THR A 70 11.54 8.26 2.43
C THR A 70 12.72 8.01 1.49
N ARG A 71 12.61 7.04 0.57
CA ARG A 71 13.62 6.72 -0.43
C ARG A 71 13.71 7.83 -1.46
N LEU A 72 14.93 8.10 -1.93
CA LEU A 72 15.19 9.03 -3.01
C LEU A 72 15.63 8.26 -4.26
N TYR A 73 15.20 8.72 -5.41
CA TYR A 73 15.48 8.07 -6.68
C TYR A 73 16.14 9.05 -7.63
N PHE A 74 17.14 8.58 -8.38
CA PHE A 74 17.87 9.35 -9.36
C PHE A 74 18.00 8.54 -10.66
N ARG A 75 17.68 9.13 -11.78
CA ARG A 75 17.95 8.52 -13.10
C ARG A 75 19.34 8.91 -13.55
N LEU A 76 20.17 7.92 -13.84
CA LEU A 76 21.53 8.08 -14.36
C LEU A 76 21.57 7.63 -15.82
N SER A 77 22.18 8.42 -16.70
CA SER A 77 22.25 8.05 -18.12
C SER A 77 23.58 8.42 -18.74
N CYS A 78 23.98 7.65 -19.76
CA CYS A 78 25.10 7.92 -20.64
C CYS A 78 24.82 7.32 -22.02
N GLY A 79 24.61 8.17 -23.02
CA GLY A 79 24.19 7.74 -24.36
C GLY A 79 22.82 7.02 -24.27
N ASN A 80 22.77 5.75 -24.73
CA ASN A 80 21.55 4.94 -24.69
C ASN A 80 21.38 4.12 -23.40
N ASP A 81 22.38 4.10 -22.51
CA ASP A 81 22.31 3.36 -21.28
C ASP A 81 21.70 4.23 -20.18
N SER A 82 20.73 3.68 -19.47
CA SER A 82 20.12 4.31 -18.30
C SER A 82 19.91 3.32 -17.15
N ALA A 83 19.93 3.85 -15.93
CA ALA A 83 19.65 3.12 -14.71
C ALA A 83 19.01 4.03 -13.67
N VAL A 84 18.34 3.45 -12.69
CA VAL A 84 17.75 4.19 -11.56
C VAL A 84 18.54 3.87 -10.29
N ALA A 85 19.18 4.89 -9.70
CA ALA A 85 19.78 4.77 -8.37
C ALA A 85 18.74 5.06 -7.29
N MET A 86 18.56 4.11 -6.39
CA MET A 86 17.72 4.24 -5.20
C MET A 86 18.62 4.50 -3.99
N PHE A 87 18.33 5.56 -3.26
CA PHE A 87 19.01 5.91 -2.01
C PHE A 87 18.07 5.73 -0.81
N VAL A 88 18.55 5.03 0.20
CA VAL A 88 17.88 4.87 1.50
C VAL A 88 18.65 5.69 2.54
N PRO A 89 18.09 6.78 3.09
CA PRO A 89 18.76 7.60 4.10
C PRO A 89 19.02 6.82 5.40
N ASP A 90 20.16 7.07 6.05
CA ASP A 90 20.56 6.40 7.30
C ASP A 90 19.50 6.47 8.40
N ALA A 91 18.85 7.62 8.55
CA ALA A 91 17.80 7.82 9.54
C ALA A 91 16.56 6.92 9.35
N THR A 92 16.38 6.34 8.15
CA THR A 92 15.22 5.51 7.80
C THR A 92 15.60 4.06 7.52
N ARG A 93 16.88 3.71 7.46
CA ARG A 93 17.34 2.32 7.32
C ARG A 93 16.82 1.43 8.45
N ALA A 94 16.76 1.98 9.68
CA ALA A 94 16.19 1.28 10.82
C ALA A 94 14.69 0.96 10.64
N ASP A 95 13.91 1.84 10.02
CA ASP A 95 12.47 1.61 9.78
C ASP A 95 12.22 0.53 8.72
N GLU A 96 13.12 0.38 7.77
CA GLU A 96 13.12 -0.73 6.81
C GLU A 96 13.42 -2.09 7.48
N ILE A 97 14.14 -2.09 8.58
CA ILE A 97 14.60 -3.28 9.32
C ILE A 97 13.71 -3.58 10.54
N GLN A 98 12.98 -2.60 11.09
CA GLN A 98 12.32 -2.67 12.41
C GLN A 98 11.16 -3.66 12.53
N ASN A 99 10.69 -4.27 11.46
CA ASN A 99 9.59 -5.25 11.51
C ASN A 99 10.06 -6.71 11.39
N GLY A 100 11.29 -7.01 11.79
CA GLY A 100 11.83 -8.35 11.78
C GLY A 100 13.14 -8.48 12.59
N PRO A 101 13.68 -9.69 12.75
CA PRO A 101 15.00 -9.88 13.33
C PRO A 101 16.06 -9.14 12.50
N THR A 102 17.14 -8.70 13.15
CA THR A 102 18.31 -8.11 12.50
C THR A 102 18.71 -8.93 11.27
N ARG A 103 18.53 -8.36 10.07
CA ARG A 103 18.81 -9.05 8.82
C ARG A 103 20.04 -8.47 8.17
N GLU A 104 20.88 -9.36 7.65
CA GLU A 104 22.07 -9.00 6.90
C GLU A 104 21.74 -8.36 5.53
N ARG A 105 20.54 -8.66 4.98
CA ARG A 105 20.10 -8.19 3.65
C ARG A 105 18.87 -7.29 3.75
N TRP A 106 18.84 -6.24 2.94
CA TRP A 106 17.70 -5.33 2.89
C TRP A 106 16.41 -6.03 2.48
N PRO A 107 15.26 -5.71 3.09
CA PRO A 107 13.96 -6.26 2.72
C PRO A 107 13.64 -6.11 1.22
N PHE A 108 14.02 -5.00 0.60
CA PHE A 108 13.87 -4.79 -0.85
C PHE A 108 14.58 -5.88 -1.65
N LEU A 109 15.83 -6.17 -1.33
CA LEU A 109 16.63 -7.17 -2.04
C LEU A 109 16.13 -8.59 -1.75
N GLU A 110 15.80 -8.89 -0.50
CA GLU A 110 15.30 -10.23 -0.12
C GLU A 110 13.97 -10.55 -0.82
N VAL A 111 13.01 -9.62 -0.80
CA VAL A 111 11.72 -9.82 -1.48
C VAL A 111 11.90 -9.84 -3.00
N ARG A 112 12.75 -8.97 -3.55
CA ARG A 112 13.08 -8.94 -4.97
C ARG A 112 13.64 -10.28 -5.46
N ASP A 113 14.64 -10.80 -4.75
CA ASP A 113 15.29 -12.06 -5.12
C ASP A 113 14.28 -13.23 -5.04
N LEU A 114 13.46 -13.27 -4.00
CA LEU A 114 12.39 -14.25 -3.86
C LEU A 114 11.40 -14.21 -5.03
N LEU A 115 10.98 -13.02 -5.44
CA LEU A 115 10.04 -12.83 -6.56
C LEU A 115 10.67 -13.27 -7.89
N GLU A 116 11.91 -12.87 -8.16
CA GLU A 116 12.63 -13.25 -9.38
C GLU A 116 12.86 -14.76 -9.45
N GLU A 117 13.28 -15.41 -8.37
CA GLU A 117 13.46 -16.87 -8.29
C GLU A 117 12.16 -17.63 -8.57
N ARG A 118 11.02 -17.03 -8.28
CA ARG A 118 9.69 -17.59 -8.53
C ARG A 118 9.06 -17.11 -9.83
N GLY A 119 9.86 -16.51 -10.72
CA GLY A 119 9.44 -16.12 -12.06
C GLY A 119 8.53 -14.89 -12.11
N VAL A 120 8.46 -14.09 -11.05
CA VAL A 120 7.77 -12.79 -11.04
C VAL A 120 8.73 -11.72 -11.56
N ARG A 121 8.32 -10.96 -12.55
CA ARG A 121 9.14 -9.90 -13.15
C ARG A 121 9.20 -8.68 -12.23
N VAL A 122 10.39 -8.39 -11.73
CA VAL A 122 10.74 -7.25 -10.87
C VAL A 122 11.97 -6.53 -11.45
N PRO A 123 12.30 -5.29 -11.03
CA PRO A 123 13.49 -4.59 -11.51
C PRO A 123 14.76 -5.39 -11.24
N ARG A 124 15.65 -5.48 -12.23
CA ARG A 124 16.97 -6.07 -12.05
C ARG A 124 17.81 -5.15 -11.17
N VAL A 125 18.59 -5.73 -10.27
CA VAL A 125 19.64 -5.02 -9.53
C VAL A 125 20.92 -5.09 -10.35
N LEU A 126 21.41 -3.94 -10.76
CA LEU A 126 22.62 -3.83 -11.61
C LEU A 126 23.88 -3.72 -10.76
N ALA A 127 23.79 -3.09 -9.58
CA ALA A 127 24.86 -2.99 -8.60
C ALA A 127 24.31 -2.64 -7.22
N GLU A 128 25.05 -3.03 -6.18
CA GLU A 128 24.69 -2.82 -4.76
C GLU A 128 25.82 -2.07 -4.02
N SER A 129 25.45 -1.13 -3.14
CA SER A 129 26.29 -0.50 -2.12
C SER A 129 25.42 -0.19 -0.90
N CYS A 130 24.94 -1.27 -0.24
CA CYS A 130 24.00 -1.16 0.88
C CYS A 130 24.59 -0.40 2.06
N ASP A 131 25.90 -0.52 2.31
CA ASP A 131 26.60 0.20 3.38
C ASP A 131 26.53 1.73 3.18
N ASP A 132 26.60 2.17 1.93
CA ASP A 132 26.47 3.57 1.54
C ASP A 132 25.00 4.00 1.34
N GLY A 133 24.07 3.08 1.44
CA GLY A 133 22.64 3.34 1.26
C GLY A 133 22.17 3.31 -0.19
N TRP A 134 22.94 2.77 -1.13
CA TRP A 134 22.62 2.83 -2.55
C TRP A 134 22.38 1.48 -3.20
N LEU A 135 21.40 1.43 -4.09
CA LEU A 135 21.20 0.38 -5.08
C LEU A 135 21.09 0.99 -6.48
N LEU A 136 21.65 0.32 -7.47
CA LEU A 136 21.46 0.66 -8.89
C LEU A 136 20.53 -0.36 -9.51
N LEU A 137 19.41 0.11 -10.02
CA LEU A 137 18.31 -0.69 -10.56
C LEU A 137 18.18 -0.45 -12.07
N GLU A 138 17.58 -1.42 -12.74
CA GLU A 138 17.10 -1.29 -14.11
C GLU A 138 16.19 -0.06 -14.26
N ASP A 139 16.38 0.72 -15.29
CA ASP A 139 15.46 1.81 -15.65
C ASP A 139 14.28 1.25 -16.45
N LEU A 140 13.12 1.27 -15.85
CA LEU A 140 11.85 0.83 -16.44
C LEU A 140 11.07 1.97 -17.10
N SER A 141 11.71 3.12 -17.33
CA SER A 141 11.04 4.37 -17.76
C SER A 141 10.07 4.93 -16.72
N ASP A 142 9.12 5.77 -17.15
CA ASP A 142 8.07 6.35 -16.30
C ASP A 142 6.67 5.78 -16.63
N LEU A 143 6.63 4.70 -17.44
CA LEU A 143 5.40 4.14 -17.97
C LEU A 143 4.78 3.12 -17.00
N THR A 144 4.07 3.63 -16.00
CA THR A 144 3.22 2.79 -15.17
C THR A 144 1.98 2.32 -15.95
N LEU A 145 1.33 1.23 -15.53
CA LEU A 145 0.05 0.80 -16.12
C LEU A 145 -1.00 1.92 -16.07
N ALA A 146 -1.02 2.73 -14.99
CA ALA A 146 -1.90 3.87 -14.91
C ALA A 146 -1.65 4.87 -16.04
N ASN A 147 -0.40 5.25 -16.28
CA ASN A 147 -0.02 6.18 -17.34
C ASN A 147 -0.22 5.58 -18.74
N TYR A 148 0.18 4.32 -18.92
CA TYR A 148 -0.03 3.59 -20.18
C TYR A 148 -1.49 3.61 -20.64
N LEU A 149 -2.43 3.41 -19.72
CA LEU A 149 -3.86 3.38 -20.04
C LEU A 149 -4.47 4.75 -20.34
N LEU A 150 -3.81 5.86 -19.98
CA LEU A 150 -4.23 7.20 -20.42
C LEU A 150 -4.01 7.37 -21.94
N GLU A 151 -2.91 6.82 -22.45
CA GLU A 151 -2.55 6.88 -23.87
C GLU A 151 -3.20 5.73 -24.67
N HIS A 152 -3.44 4.59 -24.02
CA HIS A 152 -3.95 3.36 -24.64
C HIS A 152 -5.22 2.84 -23.97
N PRO A 153 -6.34 3.61 -23.90
CA PRO A 153 -7.53 3.21 -23.14
C PRO A 153 -8.20 1.93 -23.67
N ARG A 154 -8.01 1.61 -24.97
CA ARG A 154 -8.53 0.37 -25.59
C ARG A 154 -7.81 -0.88 -25.10
N GLN A 155 -6.62 -0.77 -24.53
CA GLN A 155 -5.83 -1.89 -24.01
C GLN A 155 -6.22 -2.26 -22.57
N LYS A 156 -7.14 -1.52 -21.95
CA LYS A 156 -7.49 -1.69 -20.53
C LYS A 156 -7.90 -3.12 -20.20
N GLU A 157 -8.77 -3.71 -21.02
CA GLU A 157 -9.23 -5.10 -20.77
C GLU A 157 -8.07 -6.09 -20.82
N ALA A 158 -7.28 -6.06 -21.89
CA ALA A 158 -6.14 -6.97 -22.06
C ALA A 158 -5.08 -6.81 -20.95
N ALA A 159 -4.78 -5.57 -20.56
CA ALA A 159 -3.82 -5.27 -19.49
C ALA A 159 -4.28 -5.78 -18.12
N TYR A 160 -5.56 -5.65 -17.79
CA TYR A 160 -6.09 -6.16 -16.52
C TYR A 160 -6.30 -7.68 -16.52
N VAL A 161 -6.61 -8.31 -17.66
CA VAL A 161 -6.54 -9.78 -17.80
C VAL A 161 -5.13 -10.24 -17.45
N ARG A 162 -4.13 -9.61 -18.04
CA ARG A 162 -2.73 -9.94 -17.78
C ARG A 162 -2.34 -9.72 -16.31
N ALA A 163 -2.72 -8.60 -15.70
CA ALA A 163 -2.41 -8.32 -14.30
C ALA A 163 -3.07 -9.34 -13.34
N VAL A 164 -4.30 -9.74 -13.60
CA VAL A 164 -5.00 -10.78 -12.82
C VAL A 164 -4.33 -12.14 -12.98
N ASP A 165 -3.90 -12.49 -14.18
CA ASP A 165 -3.21 -13.74 -14.50
C ASP A 165 -1.83 -13.80 -13.83
N ASP A 166 -1.07 -12.68 -13.89
CA ASP A 166 0.24 -12.55 -13.25
C ASP A 166 0.11 -12.70 -11.72
N LEU A 167 -0.94 -12.09 -11.10
CA LEU A 167 -1.21 -12.23 -9.68
C LEU A 167 -1.53 -13.67 -9.29
N ALA A 168 -2.46 -14.33 -10.00
CA ALA A 168 -2.85 -15.71 -9.72
C ALA A 168 -1.66 -16.68 -9.85
N ARG A 169 -0.84 -16.49 -10.90
CA ARG A 169 0.36 -17.27 -11.13
C ARG A 169 1.40 -17.04 -10.02
N ALA A 170 1.67 -15.79 -9.65
CA ALA A 170 2.60 -15.45 -8.59
C ALA A 170 2.18 -16.08 -7.26
N GLN A 171 0.90 -16.02 -6.89
CA GLN A 171 0.40 -16.67 -5.67
C GLN A 171 0.58 -18.18 -5.69
N THR A 172 0.40 -18.81 -6.84
CA THR A 172 0.65 -20.25 -7.00
C THR A 172 2.14 -20.59 -6.85
N GLN A 173 3.02 -19.81 -7.47
CA GLN A 173 4.48 -20.00 -7.42
C GLN A 173 5.06 -19.71 -6.04
N LEU A 174 4.44 -18.80 -5.29
CA LEU A 174 4.81 -18.38 -3.94
C LEU A 174 4.02 -19.10 -2.83
N ALA A 175 3.25 -20.15 -3.16
CA ALA A 175 2.45 -20.89 -2.19
C ALA A 175 3.30 -21.59 -1.11
N SER A 176 4.56 -21.91 -1.44
CA SER A 176 5.54 -22.47 -0.49
C SER A 176 6.71 -21.51 -0.35
N LEU A 177 6.77 -20.79 0.74
CA LEU A 177 7.85 -19.86 1.08
C LEU A 177 8.77 -20.46 2.14
N PRO A 178 10.10 -20.19 2.09
CA PRO A 178 11.00 -20.53 3.19
C PRO A 178 10.54 -19.84 4.49
N GLU A 179 10.54 -20.56 5.60
CA GLU A 179 10.21 -20.01 6.94
C GLU A 179 11.11 -18.82 7.31
N SER A 180 12.35 -18.83 6.82
CA SER A 180 13.32 -17.77 7.01
C SER A 180 13.02 -16.50 6.19
N SER A 181 12.16 -16.57 5.17
CA SER A 181 11.88 -15.40 4.33
C SER A 181 11.13 -14.33 5.12
N ILE A 182 11.46 -13.06 4.85
CA ILE A 182 10.80 -11.91 5.48
C ILE A 182 9.30 -11.90 5.17
N VAL A 183 8.90 -12.35 3.99
CA VAL A 183 7.49 -12.43 3.57
C VAL A 183 6.74 -13.43 4.43
N HIS A 184 7.34 -14.62 4.70
CA HIS A 184 6.72 -15.64 5.55
C HIS A 184 6.54 -15.17 7.00
N GLN A 185 7.46 -14.34 7.50
CA GLN A 185 7.46 -13.85 8.87
C GLN A 185 6.52 -12.64 9.09
N ARG A 186 6.08 -11.99 8.01
CA ARG A 186 5.13 -10.89 8.06
C ARG A 186 3.73 -11.37 7.72
N ARG A 187 2.74 -10.95 8.51
CA ARG A 187 1.35 -11.36 8.30
C ARG A 187 0.41 -10.17 8.50
N PHE A 188 -0.68 -10.17 7.75
CA PHE A 188 -1.87 -9.43 8.14
C PHE A 188 -2.52 -10.15 9.30
N ASP A 189 -2.32 -9.64 10.50
CA ASP A 189 -3.01 -10.10 11.71
C ASP A 189 -4.23 -9.20 12.02
N GLU A 190 -5.09 -9.67 12.92
CA GLU A 190 -6.28 -8.94 13.35
C GLU A 190 -5.94 -7.55 13.91
N LYS A 191 -4.83 -7.43 14.63
CA LYS A 191 -4.40 -6.15 15.23
C LYS A 191 -4.07 -5.12 14.17
N LEU A 192 -3.30 -5.49 13.14
CA LEU A 192 -2.95 -4.61 12.03
C LEU A 192 -4.20 -4.23 11.23
N LEU A 193 -5.02 -5.22 10.85
CA LEU A 193 -6.24 -4.99 10.08
C LEU A 193 -7.23 -4.10 10.83
N SER A 194 -7.41 -4.32 12.13
CA SER A 194 -8.29 -3.51 12.98
C SER A 194 -7.78 -2.07 13.13
N TRP A 195 -6.45 -1.89 13.29
CA TRP A 195 -5.84 -0.56 13.32
C TRP A 195 -6.03 0.18 11.98
N GLU A 196 -5.89 -0.51 10.87
CA GLU A 196 -6.12 0.07 9.54
C GLU A 196 -7.57 0.57 9.37
N VAL A 197 -8.58 -0.15 9.90
CA VAL A 197 -9.98 0.30 9.88
C VAL A 197 -10.18 1.52 10.79
N ASP A 198 -9.57 1.54 12.00
CA ASP A 198 -9.68 2.68 12.90
C ASP A 198 -9.03 3.95 12.35
N HIS A 199 -8.04 3.79 11.47
CA HIS A 199 -7.44 4.89 10.72
C HIS A 199 -8.47 5.67 9.89
N PHE A 200 -9.54 5.00 9.41
CA PHE A 200 -10.66 5.68 8.77
C PHE A 200 -11.46 6.53 9.74
N ARG A 201 -11.77 6.05 10.96
CA ARG A 201 -12.46 6.86 11.97
C ARG A 201 -11.67 8.12 12.28
N GLU A 202 -10.37 7.98 12.52
CA GLU A 202 -9.49 9.08 12.88
C GLU A 202 -9.37 10.11 11.72
N TRP A 203 -9.11 9.64 10.51
CA TRP A 203 -8.79 10.51 9.37
C TRP A 203 -9.94 10.67 8.39
N GLY A 204 -10.65 9.60 8.07
CA GLY A 204 -11.79 9.63 7.14
C GLY A 204 -13.03 10.31 7.72
N LEU A 205 -13.19 10.32 9.05
CA LEU A 205 -14.29 11.01 9.74
C LEU A 205 -13.79 12.21 10.53
N GLU A 206 -13.11 12.02 11.67
CA GLU A 206 -12.81 13.06 12.66
C GLU A 206 -11.97 14.21 12.08
N ALA A 207 -10.91 13.90 11.32
CA ALA A 207 -10.07 14.92 10.68
C ALA A 207 -10.79 15.73 9.60
N ARG A 208 -11.94 15.23 9.09
CA ARG A 208 -12.83 15.93 8.15
C ARG A 208 -13.96 16.70 8.83
N GLY A 209 -14.03 16.65 10.16
CA GLY A 209 -15.09 17.30 10.93
C GLY A 209 -16.38 16.46 11.05
N TYR A 210 -16.36 15.20 10.68
CA TYR A 210 -17.43 14.23 10.91
C TYR A 210 -17.17 13.48 12.20
N ALA A 211 -18.19 12.83 12.75
CA ALA A 211 -18.06 12.02 13.96
C ALA A 211 -19.00 10.83 13.90
N LEU A 212 -18.62 9.78 14.63
CA LEU A 212 -19.56 8.72 14.95
C LEU A 212 -20.72 9.28 15.80
N PRO A 213 -21.95 8.75 15.65
CA PRO A 213 -23.05 9.13 16.51
C PRO A 213 -22.69 8.98 18.00
N PRO A 214 -23.18 9.87 18.88
CA PRO A 214 -22.88 9.78 20.32
C PRO A 214 -23.21 8.41 20.89
N GLY A 215 -22.30 7.86 21.70
CA GLY A 215 -22.48 6.55 22.35
C GLY A 215 -22.23 5.33 21.46
N THR A 216 -21.77 5.51 20.22
CA THR A 216 -21.53 4.36 19.28
C THR A 216 -20.05 3.97 19.15
N LEU A 217 -19.14 4.57 19.91
CA LEU A 217 -17.70 4.28 19.80
C LEU A 217 -17.37 2.82 20.17
N GLU A 218 -17.95 2.31 21.26
CA GLU A 218 -17.75 0.91 21.67
C GLU A 218 -18.27 -0.06 20.57
N ARG A 219 -19.37 0.33 19.92
CA ARG A 219 -19.94 -0.47 18.84
C ARG A 219 -19.05 -0.42 17.58
N TRP A 220 -18.51 0.75 17.23
CA TRP A 220 -17.50 0.87 16.19
C TRP A 220 -16.30 -0.04 16.49
N ASP A 221 -15.79 -0.01 17.71
CA ASP A 221 -14.67 -0.86 18.11
C ASP A 221 -15.00 -2.34 17.98
N ALA A 222 -16.19 -2.79 18.36
CA ALA A 222 -16.62 -4.17 18.16
C ALA A 222 -16.70 -4.56 16.68
N LEU A 223 -17.30 -3.71 15.82
CA LEU A 223 -17.45 -3.97 14.39
C LEU A 223 -16.10 -4.02 13.67
N ARG A 224 -15.18 -3.10 13.97
CA ARG A 224 -13.85 -3.11 13.33
C ARG A 224 -13.03 -4.33 13.73
N HIS A 225 -13.13 -4.78 14.98
CA HIS A 225 -12.47 -6.01 15.44
C HIS A 225 -13.08 -7.25 14.77
N GLU A 226 -14.41 -7.34 14.68
CA GLU A 226 -15.08 -8.45 14.01
C GLU A 226 -14.71 -8.50 12.51
N LEU A 227 -14.70 -7.35 11.82
CA LEU A 227 -14.27 -7.26 10.43
C LEU A 227 -12.81 -7.72 10.27
N ALA A 228 -11.91 -7.24 11.14
CA ALA A 228 -10.51 -7.61 11.13
C ALA A 228 -10.29 -9.11 11.38
N ALA A 229 -11.02 -9.69 12.35
CA ALA A 229 -10.97 -11.12 12.65
C ALA A 229 -11.44 -11.97 11.46
N ARG A 230 -12.55 -11.59 10.79
CA ARG A 230 -13.05 -12.29 9.60
C ARG A 230 -12.02 -12.25 8.46
N VAL A 231 -11.45 -11.07 8.20
CA VAL A 231 -10.44 -10.89 7.14
C VAL A 231 -9.15 -11.64 7.47
N ALA A 232 -8.69 -11.63 8.73
CA ALA A 232 -7.50 -12.37 9.16
C ALA A 232 -7.67 -13.89 9.09
N ALA A 233 -8.90 -14.40 9.24
CA ALA A 233 -9.22 -15.82 9.16
C ALA A 233 -9.38 -16.37 7.74
N MET A 234 -9.36 -15.52 6.71
CA MET A 234 -9.46 -15.94 5.32
C MET A 234 -8.28 -16.81 4.88
N PRO A 235 -8.45 -17.67 3.88
CA PRO A 235 -7.33 -18.34 3.22
C PRO A 235 -6.27 -17.34 2.77
N THR A 236 -5.01 -17.63 3.12
CA THR A 236 -3.89 -16.72 2.92
C THR A 236 -3.05 -17.11 1.72
N ALA A 237 -2.40 -16.10 1.11
CA ALA A 237 -1.41 -16.26 0.06
C ALA A 237 -0.33 -15.17 0.22
N PHE A 238 0.64 -15.16 -0.69
CA PHE A 238 1.53 -14.01 -0.88
C PHE A 238 0.69 -12.76 -1.21
N VAL A 239 0.99 -11.65 -0.55
CA VAL A 239 0.38 -10.34 -0.76
C VAL A 239 1.46 -9.30 -0.97
N HIS A 240 1.40 -8.60 -2.10
CA HIS A 240 2.24 -7.46 -2.44
C HIS A 240 1.92 -6.22 -1.58
N ARG A 241 0.68 -6.09 -1.10
CA ARG A 241 0.02 -4.98 -0.38
C ARG A 241 -0.43 -3.83 -1.28
N ASP A 242 0.38 -3.41 -2.22
CA ASP A 242 0.09 -2.26 -3.08
C ASP A 242 0.14 -2.64 -4.58
N TYR A 243 -0.49 -3.79 -4.93
CA TYR A 243 -0.64 -4.29 -6.30
C TYR A 243 -1.70 -3.49 -7.06
N GLN A 244 -1.34 -2.30 -7.48
CA GLN A 244 -2.23 -1.35 -8.15
C GLN A 244 -1.55 -0.76 -9.40
N SER A 245 -2.34 -0.12 -10.26
CA SER A 245 -1.87 0.31 -11.60
C SER A 245 -0.64 1.24 -11.59
N ARG A 246 -0.37 1.94 -10.49
CA ARG A 246 0.81 2.79 -10.32
C ARG A 246 2.08 2.02 -9.95
N ASN A 247 1.94 0.78 -9.48
CA ASN A 247 3.05 -0.07 -9.07
C ASN A 247 3.30 -1.23 -10.03
N LEU A 248 2.70 -1.18 -11.22
CA LEU A 248 2.94 -2.07 -12.34
C LEU A 248 3.55 -1.24 -13.48
N MET A 249 4.85 -1.45 -13.76
CA MET A 249 5.51 -0.81 -14.87
C MET A 249 5.24 -1.59 -16.15
N VAL A 250 5.04 -0.88 -17.25
CA VAL A 250 4.79 -1.47 -18.57
C VAL A 250 6.08 -1.43 -19.36
N THR A 251 6.54 -2.59 -19.81
CA THR A 251 7.72 -2.74 -20.67
C THR A 251 7.38 -3.55 -21.91
N GLY A 252 8.23 -3.50 -22.93
CA GLY A 252 8.03 -4.24 -24.18
C GLY A 252 7.16 -3.49 -25.20
N GLU A 253 6.87 -4.17 -26.31
CA GLU A 253 6.09 -3.60 -27.41
C GLU A 253 4.57 -3.66 -27.10
N THR A 254 3.84 -2.71 -27.65
CA THR A 254 2.44 -2.35 -27.32
C THR A 254 1.39 -3.44 -27.50
N LEU A 255 1.67 -4.55 -28.17
CA LEU A 255 0.68 -5.61 -28.45
C LEU A 255 0.56 -6.65 -27.32
N ALA A 256 1.58 -6.79 -26.47
CA ALA A 256 1.57 -7.67 -25.31
C ALA A 256 2.47 -7.08 -24.22
N PRO A 257 2.01 -6.05 -23.49
CA PRO A 257 2.84 -5.41 -22.49
C PRO A 257 3.25 -6.40 -21.39
N GLU A 258 4.53 -6.41 -21.07
CA GLU A 258 5.04 -7.09 -19.88
C GLU A 258 4.83 -6.18 -18.69
N LEU A 259 4.35 -6.74 -17.58
CA LEU A 259 4.16 -6.01 -16.33
C LEU A 259 5.31 -6.33 -15.37
N VAL A 260 6.01 -5.29 -14.94
CA VAL A 260 7.09 -5.38 -13.96
C VAL A 260 6.59 -4.82 -12.63
N TRP A 261 6.66 -5.61 -11.56
CA TRP A 261 6.18 -5.24 -10.25
C TRP A 261 7.21 -4.37 -9.52
N ILE A 262 6.78 -3.25 -8.97
CA ILE A 262 7.58 -2.36 -8.12
C ILE A 262 6.87 -2.12 -6.79
N ASP A 263 7.59 -1.59 -5.79
CA ASP A 263 7.06 -1.29 -4.44
C ASP A 263 6.62 -2.52 -3.65
N PHE A 264 7.33 -3.63 -3.83
CA PHE A 264 7.03 -4.97 -3.27
C PHE A 264 7.69 -5.26 -1.91
N GLN A 265 8.58 -4.41 -1.41
CA GLN A 265 9.39 -4.69 -0.23
C GLN A 265 8.61 -4.87 1.07
N ASP A 266 7.35 -4.42 1.10
CA ASP A 266 6.43 -4.60 2.23
C ASP A 266 5.52 -5.82 2.08
N ALA A 267 5.83 -6.72 1.14
CA ALA A 267 5.10 -7.96 0.93
C ALA A 267 5.05 -8.82 2.20
N LEU A 268 3.96 -9.56 2.34
CA LEU A 268 3.64 -10.37 3.51
C LEU A 268 2.69 -11.52 3.15
N ILE A 269 2.35 -12.36 4.12
CA ILE A 269 1.27 -13.34 4.01
C ILE A 269 -0.05 -12.70 4.49
N GLY A 270 -1.08 -12.77 3.65
CA GLY A 270 -2.39 -12.19 3.96
C GLY A 270 -3.52 -12.79 3.15
N PRO A 271 -4.74 -12.23 3.25
CA PRO A 271 -5.90 -12.71 2.51
C PRO A 271 -5.63 -12.79 1.02
N ARG A 272 -5.88 -13.95 0.42
CA ARG A 272 -5.55 -14.23 -1.01
C ARG A 272 -6.15 -13.23 -2.00
N VAL A 273 -7.22 -12.56 -1.64
CA VAL A 273 -7.89 -11.57 -2.49
C VAL A 273 -7.40 -10.13 -2.26
N TYR A 274 -6.49 -9.89 -1.31
CA TYR A 274 -6.09 -8.53 -0.92
C TYR A 274 -5.52 -7.71 -2.09
N ASP A 275 -4.65 -8.32 -2.87
CA ASP A 275 -4.05 -7.67 -4.05
C ASP A 275 -5.02 -7.58 -5.23
N LEU A 276 -5.95 -8.53 -5.37
CA LEU A 276 -7.03 -8.43 -6.34
C LEU A 276 -7.94 -7.22 -6.04
N VAL A 277 -8.21 -6.95 -4.76
CA VAL A 277 -8.93 -5.74 -4.31
C VAL A 277 -8.08 -4.48 -4.57
N ALA A 278 -6.76 -4.54 -4.34
CA ALA A 278 -5.88 -3.43 -4.66
C ALA A 278 -5.94 -3.06 -6.14
N LEU A 279 -5.93 -4.05 -7.02
CA LEU A 279 -5.94 -3.90 -8.47
C LEU A 279 -7.30 -3.44 -9.00
N LEU A 280 -8.39 -4.16 -8.67
CA LEU A 280 -9.73 -3.93 -9.23
C LEU A 280 -10.52 -2.85 -8.47
N GLY A 281 -10.15 -2.59 -7.22
CA GLY A 281 -10.64 -1.47 -6.43
C GLY A 281 -9.72 -0.25 -6.48
N ASP A 282 -8.72 -0.21 -7.38
CA ASP A 282 -7.75 0.88 -7.50
C ASP A 282 -8.44 2.25 -7.48
N SER A 283 -8.01 3.13 -6.57
CA SER A 283 -8.58 4.46 -6.40
C SER A 283 -8.23 5.41 -7.55
N TYR A 284 -7.24 5.05 -8.35
CA TYR A 284 -6.76 5.83 -9.50
C TYR A 284 -7.44 5.43 -10.82
N GLN A 285 -8.30 4.40 -10.77
CA GLN A 285 -8.99 3.87 -11.94
C GLN A 285 -10.50 3.76 -11.69
N SER A 286 -11.28 3.92 -12.76
CA SER A 286 -12.71 3.67 -12.73
C SER A 286 -13.02 2.38 -13.51
N PHE A 287 -13.88 1.55 -12.95
CA PHE A 287 -14.30 0.28 -13.56
C PHE A 287 -15.81 0.14 -13.52
N GLU A 288 -16.38 -0.35 -14.60
CA GLU A 288 -17.77 -0.80 -14.62
C GLU A 288 -17.92 -2.06 -13.74
N PRO A 289 -19.02 -2.19 -12.98
CA PRO A 289 -19.24 -3.35 -12.11
C PRO A 289 -19.10 -4.70 -12.82
N ALA A 290 -19.58 -4.80 -14.06
CA ALA A 290 -19.47 -6.03 -14.87
C ALA A 290 -18.02 -6.38 -15.20
N PHE A 291 -17.16 -5.38 -15.42
CA PHE A 291 -15.73 -5.58 -15.63
C PHE A 291 -15.07 -6.19 -14.40
N VAL A 292 -15.35 -5.65 -13.20
CA VAL A 292 -14.82 -6.16 -11.94
C VAL A 292 -15.28 -7.59 -11.70
N GLN A 293 -16.58 -7.88 -11.89
CA GLN A 293 -17.14 -9.22 -11.73
C GLN A 293 -16.46 -10.26 -12.62
N LYS A 294 -16.23 -9.92 -13.90
CA LYS A 294 -15.54 -10.77 -14.86
C LYS A 294 -14.10 -11.08 -14.40
N ARG A 295 -13.34 -10.07 -13.96
CA ARG A 295 -11.95 -10.25 -13.49
C ARG A 295 -11.87 -11.08 -12.20
N VAL A 296 -12.79 -10.87 -11.25
CA VAL A 296 -12.91 -11.70 -10.04
C VAL A 296 -13.19 -13.16 -10.38
N ALA A 297 -14.08 -13.42 -11.36
CA ALA A 297 -14.36 -14.78 -11.82
C ALA A 297 -13.15 -15.44 -12.51
N GLU A 298 -12.40 -14.69 -13.30
CA GLU A 298 -11.16 -15.18 -13.94
C GLU A 298 -10.08 -15.51 -12.91
N PHE A 299 -9.88 -14.66 -11.90
CA PHE A 299 -8.97 -14.97 -10.79
C PHE A 299 -9.40 -16.23 -10.05
N ALA A 300 -10.69 -16.37 -9.72
CA ALA A 300 -11.23 -17.55 -9.05
C ALA A 300 -10.97 -18.84 -9.85
N ALA A 301 -11.20 -18.80 -11.17
CA ALA A 301 -10.92 -19.91 -12.06
C ALA A 301 -9.42 -20.25 -12.11
N ALA A 302 -8.54 -19.24 -12.16
CA ALA A 302 -7.09 -19.42 -12.23
C ALA A 302 -6.53 -20.09 -10.98
N ILE A 303 -7.09 -19.81 -9.80
CA ILE A 303 -6.67 -20.44 -8.52
C ILE A 303 -7.52 -21.66 -8.14
N GLY A 304 -8.46 -22.09 -8.97
CA GLY A 304 -9.28 -23.28 -8.75
C GLY A 304 -10.29 -23.19 -7.61
N VAL A 305 -10.86 -22.01 -7.34
CA VAL A 305 -11.80 -21.75 -6.25
C VAL A 305 -13.16 -21.31 -6.80
N ASP A 306 -14.26 -21.67 -6.13
CA ASP A 306 -15.60 -21.21 -6.52
C ASP A 306 -15.65 -19.68 -6.55
N HIS A 307 -16.16 -19.12 -7.64
CA HIS A 307 -16.21 -17.68 -7.85
C HIS A 307 -17.08 -16.93 -6.81
N ARG A 308 -18.08 -17.59 -6.23
CA ARG A 308 -18.94 -17.00 -5.19
C ARG A 308 -18.17 -16.81 -3.89
N VAL A 309 -17.27 -17.73 -3.57
CA VAL A 309 -16.38 -17.64 -2.41
C VAL A 309 -15.42 -16.46 -2.61
N ILE A 310 -14.73 -16.42 -3.74
CA ILE A 310 -13.80 -15.33 -4.07
C ILE A 310 -14.51 -13.97 -4.12
N ARG A 311 -15.72 -13.94 -4.68
CA ARG A 311 -16.51 -12.70 -4.72
C ARG A 311 -16.85 -12.19 -3.33
N ARG A 312 -17.28 -13.06 -2.41
CA ARG A 312 -17.56 -12.67 -1.04
C ARG A 312 -16.30 -12.18 -0.32
N GLU A 313 -15.20 -12.93 -0.40
CA GLU A 313 -13.91 -12.52 0.16
C GLU A 313 -13.47 -11.15 -0.41
N PHE A 314 -13.62 -10.94 -1.70
CA PHE A 314 -13.32 -9.68 -2.39
C PHE A 314 -14.13 -8.52 -1.82
N ASP A 315 -15.43 -8.68 -1.63
CA ASP A 315 -16.30 -7.62 -1.09
C ASP A 315 -15.95 -7.33 0.38
N GLU A 316 -15.72 -8.35 1.23
CA GLU A 316 -15.32 -8.19 2.63
C GLU A 316 -13.96 -7.46 2.76
N VAL A 317 -12.96 -7.86 1.98
CA VAL A 317 -11.64 -7.18 1.95
C VAL A 317 -11.77 -5.78 1.34
N THR A 318 -12.69 -5.56 0.39
CA THR A 318 -12.96 -4.20 -0.14
C THR A 318 -13.43 -3.28 0.97
N VAL A 319 -14.34 -3.71 1.86
CA VAL A 319 -14.76 -2.90 3.00
C VAL A 319 -13.57 -2.54 3.88
N GLN A 320 -12.77 -3.51 4.31
CA GLN A 320 -11.61 -3.29 5.17
C GLN A 320 -10.57 -2.36 4.53
N ARG A 321 -10.10 -2.72 3.31
CA ARG A 321 -9.03 -2.01 2.63
C ARG A 321 -9.44 -0.60 2.20
N LYS A 322 -10.66 -0.42 1.69
CA LYS A 322 -11.09 0.89 1.19
C LYS A 322 -11.43 1.88 2.30
N LEU A 323 -11.86 1.42 3.46
CA LEU A 323 -11.89 2.28 4.65
C LEU A 323 -10.48 2.78 4.99
N LYS A 324 -9.49 1.90 5.08
CA LYS A 324 -8.09 2.29 5.29
C LYS A 324 -7.61 3.30 4.23
N ASP A 325 -7.85 3.01 2.94
CA ASP A 325 -7.37 3.87 1.84
C ASP A 325 -7.99 5.28 1.93
N ALA A 326 -9.30 5.39 2.20
CA ALA A 326 -9.98 6.68 2.35
C ALA A 326 -9.41 7.51 3.51
N GLY A 327 -9.15 6.89 4.67
CA GLY A 327 -8.47 7.53 5.79
C GLY A 327 -7.04 7.95 5.43
N ARG A 328 -6.31 7.10 4.71
CA ARG A 328 -4.93 7.35 4.30
C ARG A 328 -4.79 8.57 3.38
N PHE A 329 -5.72 8.81 2.48
CA PHE A 329 -5.70 9.99 1.61
C PHE A 329 -5.81 11.28 2.40
N VAL A 330 -6.67 11.33 3.41
CA VAL A 330 -6.79 12.49 4.29
C VAL A 330 -5.55 12.66 5.18
N PHE A 331 -5.00 11.56 5.70
CA PHE A 331 -3.73 11.60 6.44
C PHE A 331 -2.59 12.19 5.59
N ILE A 332 -2.47 11.81 4.32
CA ILE A 332 -1.44 12.34 3.42
C ILE A 332 -1.59 13.85 3.24
N ASP A 333 -2.81 14.35 3.10
CA ASP A 333 -3.05 15.80 3.04
C ASP A 333 -2.66 16.48 4.35
N ARG A 334 -3.22 16.03 5.48
CA ARG A 334 -3.08 16.72 6.77
C ARG A 334 -1.68 16.65 7.37
N VAL A 335 -0.96 15.54 7.13
CA VAL A 335 0.35 15.27 7.75
C VAL A 335 1.50 15.52 6.78
N LYS A 336 1.32 15.19 5.50
CA LYS A 336 2.38 15.35 4.49
C LYS A 336 2.19 16.60 3.60
N GLY A 337 1.10 17.35 3.78
CA GLY A 337 0.81 18.57 3.02
C GLY A 337 0.53 18.34 1.53
N ASN A 338 0.05 17.16 1.15
CA ASN A 338 -0.22 16.83 -0.24
C ASN A 338 -1.72 16.63 -0.49
N PRO A 339 -2.46 17.69 -0.92
CA PRO A 339 -3.91 17.65 -1.13
C PRO A 339 -4.34 16.87 -2.39
N HIS A 340 -3.40 16.49 -3.25
CA HIS A 340 -3.70 15.78 -4.51
C HIS A 340 -4.53 14.50 -4.28
N PHE A 341 -4.37 13.85 -3.14
CA PHE A 341 -5.07 12.60 -2.82
C PHE A 341 -6.51 12.79 -2.34
N LEU A 342 -6.91 13.99 -1.95
CA LEU A 342 -8.29 14.25 -1.44
C LEU A 342 -9.37 13.95 -2.48
N GLN A 343 -9.09 14.11 -3.76
CA GLN A 343 -10.03 13.79 -4.85
C GLN A 343 -10.45 12.31 -4.88
N TYR A 344 -9.67 11.42 -4.27
CA TYR A 344 -9.94 9.98 -4.25
C TYR A 344 -10.74 9.53 -3.02
N VAL A 345 -11.00 10.41 -2.04
CA VAL A 345 -11.68 10.04 -0.80
C VAL A 345 -13.12 9.59 -1.07
N GLU A 346 -13.94 10.44 -1.68
CA GLU A 346 -15.35 10.11 -1.94
C GLU A 346 -15.52 8.91 -2.88
N PRO A 347 -14.83 8.82 -4.03
CA PRO A 347 -14.90 7.62 -4.86
C PRO A 347 -14.48 6.32 -4.15
N THR A 348 -13.58 6.43 -3.16
CA THR A 348 -13.15 5.26 -2.37
C THR A 348 -14.22 4.87 -1.35
N ILE A 349 -14.87 5.84 -0.71
CA ILE A 349 -16.02 5.61 0.18
C ILE A 349 -17.19 5.00 -0.60
N ASP A 350 -17.43 5.40 -1.85
CA ASP A 350 -18.47 4.81 -2.70
C ASP A 350 -18.21 3.31 -2.95
N LYS A 351 -16.94 2.91 -3.13
CA LYS A 351 -16.57 1.49 -3.24
C LYS A 351 -16.86 0.72 -1.95
N VAL A 352 -16.65 1.34 -0.76
CA VAL A 352 -17.02 0.74 0.53
C VAL A 352 -18.53 0.46 0.56
N PHE A 353 -19.36 1.44 0.22
CA PHE A 353 -20.81 1.26 0.25
C PHE A 353 -21.30 0.28 -0.81
N ALA A 354 -20.69 0.23 -1.98
CA ALA A 354 -21.01 -0.78 -2.99
C ALA A 354 -20.73 -2.20 -2.47
N ALA A 355 -19.60 -2.42 -1.78
CA ALA A 355 -19.27 -3.70 -1.16
C ALA A 355 -20.21 -4.03 0.01
N LEU A 356 -20.52 -3.07 0.88
CA LEU A 356 -21.49 -3.25 1.97
C LEU A 356 -22.90 -3.62 1.46
N ASN A 357 -23.32 -3.04 0.33
CA ASN A 357 -24.59 -3.40 -0.30
C ASN A 357 -24.55 -4.82 -0.89
N ALA A 358 -23.43 -5.26 -1.46
CA ALA A 358 -23.25 -6.63 -1.96
C ALA A 358 -23.26 -7.68 -0.83
N LEU A 359 -22.88 -7.27 0.39
CA LEU A 359 -22.85 -8.10 1.60
C LEU A 359 -24.13 -7.98 2.44
N SER A 360 -25.18 -7.34 1.92
CA SER A 360 -26.47 -7.14 2.61
C SER A 360 -27.06 -8.46 3.10
N GLY A 361 -27.62 -8.44 4.30
CA GLY A 361 -28.14 -9.61 5.01
C GLY A 361 -27.13 -10.25 5.98
N ASP A 362 -25.88 -9.83 5.98
CA ASP A 362 -24.91 -10.16 7.03
C ASP A 362 -24.96 -9.08 8.12
N PRO A 363 -25.24 -9.45 9.40
CA PRO A 363 -25.43 -8.48 10.48
C PRO A 363 -24.26 -7.51 10.66
N LEU A 364 -23.01 -7.97 10.52
CA LEU A 364 -21.81 -7.14 10.64
C LEU A 364 -21.85 -6.00 9.61
N PHE A 365 -22.07 -6.35 8.34
CA PHE A 365 -21.98 -5.38 7.24
C PHE A 365 -23.22 -4.48 7.18
N ASP A 366 -24.40 -4.98 7.54
CA ASP A 366 -25.61 -4.15 7.63
C ASP A 366 -25.48 -3.09 8.72
N GLU A 367 -24.93 -3.45 9.88
CA GLU A 367 -24.72 -2.51 10.97
C GLU A 367 -23.60 -1.51 10.66
N LEU A 368 -22.48 -1.96 10.10
CA LEU A 368 -21.40 -1.08 9.69
C LEU A 368 -21.89 -0.08 8.63
N ARG A 369 -22.71 -0.53 7.68
CA ARG A 369 -23.34 0.34 6.68
C ARG A 369 -24.22 1.41 7.33
N GLY A 370 -25.08 1.03 8.29
CA GLY A 370 -25.94 1.95 9.04
C GLY A 370 -25.15 3.00 9.80
N LEU A 371 -24.09 2.58 10.48
CA LEU A 371 -23.22 3.47 11.24
C LEU A 371 -22.48 4.47 10.33
N LEU A 372 -21.92 4.00 9.22
CA LEU A 372 -21.24 4.86 8.24
C LEU A 372 -22.20 5.82 7.54
N ALA A 373 -23.41 5.39 7.19
CA ALA A 373 -24.42 6.22 6.55
C ALA A 373 -24.92 7.37 7.46
N THR A 374 -24.92 7.17 8.78
CA THR A 374 -25.26 8.23 9.75
C THR A 374 -24.09 9.14 10.08
N SER A 375 -22.85 8.70 9.85
CA SER A 375 -21.64 9.45 10.16
C SER A 375 -21.14 10.31 9.01
N LEU A 376 -21.53 9.99 7.77
CA LEU A 376 -21.08 10.67 6.56
C LEU A 376 -22.26 11.43 5.92
N PRO A 377 -22.08 12.68 5.53
CA PRO A 377 -23.10 13.37 4.71
C PRO A 377 -23.15 12.69 3.33
N ARG A 378 -24.33 12.31 2.93
CA ARG A 378 -24.65 11.78 1.59
C ARG A 378 -25.87 12.46 1.03
#